data_2fc0cea211332a3e8255f809aa11b21c
#
_entry.id   2fc0cea211332a3e8255f809aa11b21c
#
_cell.length_a   1.000
_cell.length_b   1.000
_cell.length_c   1.000
_cell.angle_alpha   90.00
_cell.angle_beta   90.00
_cell.angle_gamma   90.00
#
_symmetry.space_group_name_H-M   'P 1'
#
loop_
_entity.id
_entity.type
_entity.pdbx_description
1 polymer ?
#
loop_
_entity_poly.entity_id
_entity_poly.type
_entity_poly.pdbx_seq_one_letter_code
_entity_poly.pdbx_strand_id
1 'polypeptide(L)'
;MKATNYSHVGNKKGAYEADMTNKILTIIATVLFLTSCGNSEKKQAEQLLQEARSHFLEGKLDEARADIDSLRKTFPNIVEARKGALKLHQDIELKAAQDELATTDSLLQIANKELETKQKEVEEHKAALKATPEELTALTKMRMRRDSIRTQFETLGMKISYIRQKQKEQ
;
A
#
# COMPACT_ATOMS: atom_id res chain seq x y z
N MET A 1 -88.47 -36.17 17.82
CA MET A 1 -87.85 -34.88 17.85
C MET A 1 -86.34 -35.08 18.07
N LYS A 2 -85.53 -35.05 17.04
CA LYS A 2 -84.02 -35.00 17.16
C LYS A 2 -83.56 -34.01 16.14
N ALA A 3 -82.99 -32.92 16.61
CA ALA A 3 -82.30 -31.93 15.80
C ALA A 3 -80.93 -32.44 15.45
N THR A 4 -80.60 -32.51 14.19
CA THR A 4 -79.27 -32.85 13.68
C THR A 4 -78.48 -31.54 13.47
N ASN A 5 -77.39 -31.47 14.21
CA ASN A 5 -76.39 -30.43 14.12
C ASN A 5 -75.51 -30.62 12.85
N TYR A 6 -75.57 -29.66 11.94
CA TYR A 6 -74.57 -29.58 10.82
C TYR A 6 -73.51 -28.61 11.24
N SER A 7 -72.36 -29.12 11.62
CA SER A 7 -71.18 -28.31 11.92
C SER A 7 -70.22 -28.25 10.69
N HIS A 8 -70.06 -27.11 10.18
CA HIS A 8 -68.83 -26.41 9.88
C HIS A 8 -67.70 -27.20 9.23
N VAL A 9 -67.76 -27.28 7.89
CA VAL A 9 -66.57 -27.53 7.07
C VAL A 9 -66.33 -26.27 6.22
N GLY A 10 -65.58 -25.36 6.78
CA GLY A 10 -65.23 -24.14 6.08
C GLY A 10 -63.90 -23.61 6.57
N ASN A 11 -62.94 -23.51 5.67
CA ASN A 11 -61.77 -22.64 5.77
C ASN A 11 -60.43 -23.21 6.23
N LYS A 12 -60.04 -24.34 5.66
CA LYS A 12 -58.62 -24.74 5.71
C LYS A 12 -57.79 -24.32 4.48
N LYS A 13 -58.40 -24.05 3.32
CA LYS A 13 -57.68 -23.66 2.09
C LYS A 13 -57.11 -22.25 2.15
N GLY A 14 -57.79 -21.28 2.71
CA GLY A 14 -57.32 -19.89 2.81
C GLY A 14 -56.11 -19.69 3.78
N ALA A 15 -55.99 -20.56 4.79
CA ALA A 15 -54.90 -20.47 5.75
C ALA A 15 -53.54 -20.96 5.15
N TYR A 16 -53.60 -21.95 4.28
CA TYR A 16 -52.38 -22.44 3.61
C TYR A 16 -51.87 -21.52 2.50
N GLU A 17 -52.76 -20.84 1.77
CA GLU A 17 -52.37 -19.85 0.76
C GLU A 17 -51.78 -18.59 1.39
N ALA A 18 -52.34 -18.11 2.50
CA ALA A 18 -51.79 -16.95 3.22
C ALA A 18 -50.42 -17.24 3.87
N ASP A 19 -50.18 -18.46 4.36
CA ASP A 19 -48.94 -18.86 4.95
C ASP A 19 -47.84 -19.05 3.88
N MET A 20 -48.18 -19.62 2.70
CA MET A 20 -47.23 -19.72 1.57
C MET A 20 -46.89 -18.37 0.97
N THR A 21 -47.83 -17.47 0.78
CA THR A 21 -47.56 -16.13 0.26
C THR A 21 -46.69 -15.32 1.22
N ASN A 22 -46.88 -15.47 2.53
CA ASN A 22 -46.07 -14.80 3.54
C ASN A 22 -44.63 -15.35 3.60
N LYS A 23 -44.45 -16.68 3.43
CA LYS A 23 -43.14 -17.31 3.34
C LYS A 23 -42.37 -16.95 2.04
N ILE A 24 -43.09 -16.84 0.93
CA ILE A 24 -42.50 -16.39 -0.35
C ILE A 24 -42.10 -14.91 -0.26
N LEU A 25 -42.95 -14.07 0.35
CA LEU A 25 -42.65 -12.64 0.54
C LEU A 25 -41.44 -12.41 1.44
N THR A 26 -41.31 -13.20 2.52
CA THR A 26 -40.11 -13.14 3.40
C THR A 26 -38.84 -13.63 2.71
N ILE A 27 -38.90 -14.64 1.85
CA ILE A 27 -37.73 -15.13 1.08
C ILE A 27 -37.33 -14.08 0.05
N ILE A 28 -38.27 -13.45 -0.65
CA ILE A 28 -37.98 -12.37 -1.62
C ILE A 28 -37.38 -11.15 -0.92
N ALA A 29 -37.87 -10.77 0.27
CA ALA A 29 -37.32 -9.67 1.05
C ALA A 29 -35.89 -9.94 1.51
N THR A 30 -35.57 -11.17 1.97
CA THR A 30 -34.21 -11.55 2.37
C THR A 30 -33.22 -11.58 1.19
N VAL A 31 -33.66 -12.01 0.00
CA VAL A 31 -32.79 -12.02 -1.20
C VAL A 31 -32.50 -10.59 -1.69
N LEU A 32 -33.43 -9.64 -1.56
CA LEU A 32 -33.22 -8.23 -1.93
C LEU A 32 -32.22 -7.52 -1.02
N PHE A 33 -32.10 -7.90 0.26
CA PHE A 33 -31.09 -7.37 1.17
C PHE A 33 -29.67 -7.87 0.86
N LEU A 34 -29.50 -9.08 0.29
CA LEU A 34 -28.19 -9.64 -0.02
C LEU A 34 -27.55 -9.07 -1.29
N THR A 35 -28.34 -8.55 -2.23
CA THR A 35 -27.82 -7.94 -3.48
C THR A 35 -27.40 -6.47 -3.32
N SER A 36 -27.84 -5.78 -2.26
CA SER A 36 -27.51 -4.37 -2.00
C SER A 36 -26.09 -4.20 -1.37
N CYS A 37 -25.56 -5.19 -0.68
CA CYS A 37 -24.26 -5.11 0.01
C CYS A 37 -23.07 -4.96 -0.95
N GLY A 38 -23.00 -5.73 -2.02
CA GLY A 38 -21.84 -5.74 -2.91
C GLY A 38 -21.59 -4.42 -3.67
N ASN A 39 -22.62 -3.66 -3.94
CA ASN A 39 -22.49 -2.36 -4.62
C ASN A 39 -22.03 -1.25 -3.64
N SER A 40 -22.42 -1.35 -2.36
CA SER A 40 -21.97 -0.46 -1.31
C SER A 40 -20.48 -0.67 -0.97
N GLU A 41 -20.05 -1.92 -0.83
CA GLU A 41 -18.64 -2.25 -0.55
C GLU A 41 -17.70 -1.80 -1.68
N LYS A 42 -18.10 -2.03 -2.94
CA LYS A 42 -17.34 -1.57 -4.09
C LYS A 42 -17.15 -0.05 -4.08
N LYS A 43 -18.22 0.69 -3.79
CA LYS A 43 -18.18 2.15 -3.72
C LYS A 43 -17.28 2.65 -2.58
N GLN A 44 -17.34 2.01 -1.42
CA GLN A 44 -16.47 2.33 -0.28
C GLN A 44 -14.99 2.03 -0.59
N ALA A 45 -14.70 0.89 -1.24
CA ALA A 45 -13.35 0.57 -1.68
C ALA A 45 -12.80 1.57 -2.69
N GLU A 46 -13.64 2.04 -3.63
CA GLU A 46 -13.25 3.09 -4.58
C GLU A 46 -12.99 4.44 -3.90
N GLN A 47 -13.80 4.80 -2.89
CA GLN A 47 -13.59 6.01 -2.10
C GLN A 47 -12.24 5.97 -1.37
N LEU A 48 -11.94 4.88 -0.67
CA LEU A 48 -10.67 4.72 0.03
C LEU A 48 -9.47 4.72 -0.92
N LEU A 49 -9.62 4.12 -2.12
CA LEU A 49 -8.58 4.22 -3.15
C LEU A 49 -8.38 5.67 -3.64
N GLN A 50 -9.45 6.45 -3.71
CA GLN A 50 -9.38 7.85 -4.11
C GLN A 50 -8.73 8.71 -3.02
N GLU A 51 -9.00 8.45 -1.75
CA GLU A 51 -8.31 9.08 -0.61
C GLU A 51 -6.81 8.80 -0.64
N ALA A 52 -6.42 7.54 -0.84
CA ALA A 52 -5.02 7.17 -1.01
C ALA A 52 -4.33 7.91 -2.17
N ARG A 53 -5.03 8.10 -3.29
CA ARG A 53 -4.51 8.90 -4.43
C ARG A 53 -4.35 10.36 -4.08
N SER A 54 -5.29 10.94 -3.32
CA SER A 54 -5.20 12.32 -2.88
C SER A 54 -3.97 12.53 -1.99
N HIS A 55 -3.78 11.66 -0.99
CA HIS A 55 -2.59 11.70 -0.13
C HIS A 55 -1.29 11.56 -0.92
N PHE A 56 -1.26 10.66 -1.91
CA PHE A 56 -0.09 10.52 -2.79
C PHE A 56 0.20 11.81 -3.58
N LEU A 57 -0.82 12.45 -4.15
CA LEU A 57 -0.67 13.71 -4.91
C LEU A 57 -0.24 14.87 -4.01
N GLU A 58 -0.63 14.85 -2.74
CA GLU A 58 -0.19 15.82 -1.74
C GLU A 58 1.22 15.54 -1.20
N GLY A 59 1.86 14.47 -1.62
CA GLY A 59 3.18 14.04 -1.14
C GLY A 59 3.18 13.35 0.22
N LYS A 60 2.00 13.04 0.78
CA LYS A 60 1.80 12.33 2.04
C LYS A 60 1.91 10.81 1.82
N LEU A 61 3.14 10.34 1.59
CA LEU A 61 3.36 8.96 1.16
C LEU A 61 2.98 7.92 2.24
N ASP A 62 3.14 8.24 3.51
CA ASP A 62 2.86 7.32 4.62
C ASP A 62 1.35 7.18 4.84
N GLU A 63 0.59 8.26 4.73
CA GLU A 63 -0.87 8.26 4.76
C GLU A 63 -1.43 7.48 3.57
N ALA A 64 -0.91 7.70 2.38
CA ALA A 64 -1.29 6.94 1.19
C ALA A 64 -1.02 5.43 1.34
N ARG A 65 0.08 5.02 1.98
CA ARG A 65 0.35 3.61 2.31
C ARG A 65 -0.67 3.05 3.30
N ALA A 66 -0.98 3.81 4.35
CA ALA A 66 -1.94 3.38 5.37
C ALA A 66 -3.34 3.16 4.78
N ASP A 67 -3.78 4.03 3.86
CA ASP A 67 -5.06 3.88 3.15
C ASP A 67 -5.08 2.63 2.26
N ILE A 68 -4.00 2.37 1.52
CA ILE A 68 -3.85 1.15 0.71
C ILE A 68 -3.92 -0.10 1.58
N ASP A 69 -3.26 -0.11 2.73
CA ASP A 69 -3.29 -1.24 3.65
C ASP A 69 -4.68 -1.43 4.27
N SER A 70 -5.37 -0.34 4.59
CA SER A 70 -6.75 -0.35 5.05
C SER A 70 -7.69 -0.91 3.98
N LEU A 71 -7.54 -0.48 2.72
CA LEU A 71 -8.30 -1.00 1.59
C LEU A 71 -8.12 -2.51 1.42
N ARG A 72 -6.87 -2.99 1.47
CA ARG A 72 -6.55 -4.42 1.32
C ARG A 72 -7.13 -5.27 2.44
N LYS A 73 -7.18 -4.75 3.67
CA LYS A 73 -7.72 -5.43 4.85
C LYS A 73 -9.24 -5.46 4.82
N THR A 74 -9.86 -4.32 4.50
CA THR A 74 -11.31 -4.14 4.59
C THR A 74 -12.04 -4.74 3.39
N PHE A 75 -11.44 -4.65 2.19
CA PHE A 75 -12.07 -5.06 0.93
C PHE A 75 -11.22 -6.08 0.15
N PRO A 76 -10.91 -7.26 0.74
CA PRO A 76 -10.02 -8.24 0.14
C PRO A 76 -10.56 -8.84 -1.17
N ASN A 77 -11.88 -8.81 -1.38
CA ASN A 77 -12.56 -9.43 -2.50
C ASN A 77 -12.88 -8.45 -3.65
N ILE A 78 -12.64 -7.14 -3.49
CA ILE A 78 -12.90 -6.14 -4.52
C ILE A 78 -11.69 -6.04 -5.46
N VAL A 79 -11.68 -6.89 -6.50
CA VAL A 79 -10.53 -7.08 -7.39
C VAL A 79 -10.07 -5.78 -8.06
N GLU A 80 -11.00 -4.95 -8.55
CA GLU A 80 -10.66 -3.71 -9.25
C GLU A 80 -9.99 -2.68 -8.32
N ALA A 81 -10.51 -2.51 -7.10
CA ALA A 81 -9.92 -1.64 -6.11
C ALA A 81 -8.51 -2.13 -5.70
N ARG A 82 -8.32 -3.45 -5.57
CA ARG A 82 -7.03 -4.06 -5.27
C ARG A 82 -6.00 -3.88 -6.38
N LYS A 83 -6.40 -3.98 -7.66
CA LYS A 83 -5.53 -3.67 -8.80
C LYS A 83 -5.11 -2.19 -8.77
N GLY A 84 -6.07 -1.29 -8.55
CA GLY A 84 -5.78 0.13 -8.39
C GLY A 84 -4.84 0.42 -7.22
N ALA A 85 -5.05 -0.21 -6.07
CA ALA A 85 -4.19 -0.11 -4.89
C ALA A 85 -2.78 -0.67 -5.13
N LEU A 86 -2.64 -1.77 -5.89
CA LEU A 86 -1.33 -2.31 -6.26
C LEU A 86 -0.54 -1.32 -7.12
N LYS A 87 -1.17 -0.75 -8.13
CA LYS A 87 -0.54 0.25 -9.00
C LYS A 87 -0.11 1.49 -8.19
N LEU A 88 -1.01 2.03 -7.37
CA LEU A 88 -0.71 3.18 -6.53
C LEU A 88 0.41 2.89 -5.52
N HIS A 89 0.42 1.69 -4.93
CA HIS A 89 1.51 1.29 -4.05
C HIS A 89 2.87 1.29 -4.75
N GLN A 90 2.94 0.81 -6.00
CA GLN A 90 4.17 0.87 -6.79
C GLN A 90 4.58 2.30 -7.11
N ASP A 91 3.62 3.19 -7.40
CA ASP A 91 3.91 4.62 -7.64
C ASP A 91 4.46 5.29 -6.37
N ILE A 92 3.90 4.99 -5.20
CA ILE A 92 4.38 5.47 -3.90
C ILE A 92 5.81 4.98 -3.64
N GLU A 93 6.07 3.67 -3.81
CA GLU A 93 7.41 3.10 -3.60
C GLU A 93 8.44 3.64 -4.59
N LEU A 94 8.03 3.89 -5.83
CA LEU A 94 8.88 4.52 -6.83
C LEU A 94 9.25 5.95 -6.43
N LYS A 95 8.26 6.75 -6.04
CA LYS A 95 8.48 8.14 -5.59
C LYS A 95 9.38 8.20 -4.36
N ALA A 96 9.10 7.39 -3.35
CA ALA A 96 9.93 7.32 -2.13
C ALA A 96 11.39 6.94 -2.46
N ALA A 97 11.60 5.92 -3.30
CA ALA A 97 12.95 5.51 -3.69
C ALA A 97 13.68 6.59 -4.52
N GLN A 98 12.97 7.36 -5.35
CA GLN A 98 13.56 8.47 -6.10
C GLN A 98 13.98 9.63 -5.19
N ASP A 99 13.15 9.98 -4.19
CA ASP A 99 13.46 11.04 -3.23
C ASP A 99 14.66 10.66 -2.34
N GLU A 100 14.70 9.41 -1.90
CA GLU A 100 15.83 8.86 -1.15
C GLU A 100 17.11 8.80 -2.00
N LEU A 101 17.00 8.43 -3.29
CA LEU A 101 18.14 8.42 -4.22
C LEU A 101 18.73 9.82 -4.38
N ALA A 102 17.91 10.85 -4.55
CA ALA A 102 18.36 12.24 -4.68
C ALA A 102 19.07 12.74 -3.43
N THR A 103 18.56 12.38 -2.24
CA THR A 103 19.20 12.68 -0.96
C THR A 103 20.53 11.96 -0.82
N THR A 104 20.56 10.67 -1.14
CA THR A 104 21.76 9.83 -1.05
C THR A 104 22.83 10.28 -2.05
N ASP A 105 22.46 10.71 -3.27
CA ASP A 105 23.37 11.30 -4.23
C ASP A 105 24.08 12.54 -3.67
N SER A 106 23.31 13.46 -3.07
CA SER A 106 23.87 14.65 -2.42
C SER A 106 24.84 14.30 -1.31
N LEU A 107 24.51 13.32 -0.45
CA LEU A 107 25.39 12.83 0.59
C LEU A 107 26.66 12.17 0.03
N LEU A 108 26.56 11.44 -1.06
CA LEU A 108 27.69 10.80 -1.73
C LEU A 108 28.66 11.84 -2.32
N GLN A 109 28.14 12.90 -2.93
CA GLN A 109 28.95 14.01 -3.45
C GLN A 109 29.72 14.70 -2.32
N ILE A 110 29.06 14.97 -1.19
CA ILE A 110 29.71 15.56 0.00
C ILE A 110 30.80 14.62 0.52
N ALA A 111 30.50 13.34 0.71
CA ALA A 111 31.43 12.36 1.23
C ALA A 111 32.66 12.16 0.32
N ASN A 112 32.48 12.21 -1.01
CA ASN A 112 33.58 12.17 -1.98
C ASN A 112 34.49 13.37 -1.85
N LYS A 113 33.94 14.59 -1.73
CA LYS A 113 34.71 15.83 -1.58
C LYS A 113 35.49 15.87 -0.27
N GLU A 114 34.84 15.48 0.83
CA GLU A 114 35.50 15.38 2.14
C GLU A 114 36.66 14.37 2.12
N LEU A 115 36.42 13.22 1.51
CA LEU A 115 37.44 12.16 1.37
C LEU A 115 38.61 12.64 0.52
N GLU A 116 38.36 13.30 -0.62
CA GLU A 116 39.42 13.83 -1.49
C GLU A 116 40.29 14.86 -0.75
N THR A 117 39.66 15.76 -0.01
CA THR A 117 40.38 16.78 0.79
C THR A 117 41.26 16.10 1.83
N LYS A 118 40.72 15.13 2.59
CA LYS A 118 41.49 14.44 3.63
C LYS A 118 42.58 13.56 3.05
N GLN A 119 42.37 12.97 1.86
CA GLN A 119 43.42 12.22 1.16
C GLN A 119 44.61 13.11 0.81
N LYS A 120 44.38 14.30 0.24
CA LYS A 120 45.45 15.25 -0.09
C LYS A 120 46.23 15.66 1.15
N GLU A 121 45.53 16.05 2.24
CA GLU A 121 46.17 16.42 3.51
C GLU A 121 47.08 15.29 4.05
N VAL A 122 46.56 14.05 4.08
CA VAL A 122 47.29 12.90 4.59
C VAL A 122 48.50 12.56 3.69
N GLU A 123 48.39 12.68 2.36
CA GLU A 123 49.51 12.47 1.46
C GLU A 123 50.59 13.56 1.64
N GLU A 124 50.23 14.81 1.84
CA GLU A 124 51.17 15.89 2.17
C GLU A 124 51.91 15.60 3.49
N HIS A 125 51.17 15.14 4.53
CA HIS A 125 51.80 14.76 5.82
C HIS A 125 52.69 13.56 5.71
N LYS A 126 52.35 12.56 4.87
CA LYS A 126 53.22 11.42 4.59
C LYS A 126 54.52 11.85 3.90
N ALA A 127 54.40 12.71 2.87
CA ALA A 127 55.59 13.21 2.15
C ALA A 127 56.52 13.98 3.09
N ALA A 128 55.94 14.69 4.09
CA ALA A 128 56.72 15.41 5.11
C ALA A 128 57.16 14.53 6.31
N LEU A 129 56.87 13.20 6.29
CA LEU A 129 57.11 12.25 7.40
C LEU A 129 56.37 12.68 8.72
N LYS A 130 55.23 13.33 8.62
CA LYS A 130 54.41 13.85 9.73
C LYS A 130 53.06 13.18 9.89
N ALA A 131 52.72 12.24 9.02
CA ALA A 131 51.46 11.52 9.08
C ALA A 131 51.33 10.72 10.38
N THR A 132 50.17 10.87 11.04
CA THR A 132 49.86 10.18 12.31
C THR A 132 48.97 8.97 12.13
N PRO A 133 49.02 7.96 13.02
CA PRO A 133 48.11 6.82 12.99
C PRO A 133 46.63 7.24 13.07
N GLU A 134 46.31 8.31 13.80
CA GLU A 134 44.98 8.86 13.95
C GLU A 134 44.45 9.40 12.61
N GLU A 135 45.27 10.11 11.84
CA GLU A 135 44.92 10.58 10.49
C GLU A 135 44.66 9.43 9.52
N LEU A 136 45.48 8.39 9.55
CA LEU A 136 45.29 7.19 8.71
C LEU A 136 44.00 6.46 9.09
N THR A 137 43.69 6.39 10.39
CA THR A 137 42.47 5.80 10.89
C THR A 137 41.24 6.62 10.47
N ALA A 138 41.30 7.96 10.59
CA ALA A 138 40.27 8.88 10.15
C ALA A 138 39.99 8.73 8.65
N LEU A 139 41.03 8.70 7.82
CA LEU A 139 40.91 8.50 6.37
C LEU A 139 40.25 7.15 6.04
N THR A 140 40.58 6.09 6.76
CA THR A 140 39.95 4.77 6.60
C THR A 140 38.47 4.81 6.92
N LYS A 141 38.07 5.45 8.05
CA LYS A 141 36.66 5.64 8.43
C LYS A 141 35.87 6.43 7.39
N MET A 142 36.46 7.48 6.82
CA MET A 142 35.83 8.28 5.77
C MET A 142 35.61 7.45 4.47
N ARG A 143 36.57 6.60 4.09
CA ARG A 143 36.41 5.67 2.98
C ARG A 143 35.25 4.70 3.21
N MET A 144 35.19 4.08 4.38
CA MET A 144 34.10 3.16 4.75
C MET A 144 32.73 3.85 4.71
N ARG A 145 32.63 5.08 5.25
CA ARG A 145 31.41 5.88 5.20
C ARG A 145 30.99 6.16 3.76
N ARG A 146 31.89 6.64 2.90
CA ARG A 146 31.62 6.90 1.49
C ARG A 146 31.18 5.63 0.76
N ASP A 147 31.82 4.50 0.99
CA ASP A 147 31.49 3.22 0.35
C ASP A 147 30.11 2.72 0.80
N SER A 148 29.74 2.91 2.08
CA SER A 148 28.39 2.60 2.58
C SER A 148 27.32 3.44 1.89
N ILE A 149 27.53 4.76 1.76
CA ILE A 149 26.60 5.64 1.04
C ILE A 149 26.48 5.25 -0.44
N ARG A 150 27.59 4.90 -1.07
CA ARG A 150 27.62 4.43 -2.46
C ARG A 150 26.81 3.15 -2.64
N THR A 151 26.97 2.18 -1.76
CA THR A 151 26.18 0.93 -1.80
C THR A 151 24.69 1.22 -1.65
N GLN A 152 24.30 2.15 -0.77
CA GLN A 152 22.90 2.58 -0.62
C GLN A 152 22.38 3.22 -1.92
N PHE A 153 23.15 4.10 -2.53
CA PHE A 153 22.80 4.74 -3.80
C PHE A 153 22.57 3.70 -4.92
N GLU A 154 23.48 2.75 -5.07
CA GLU A 154 23.38 1.67 -6.06
C GLU A 154 22.16 0.77 -5.79
N THR A 155 21.89 0.44 -4.53
CA THR A 155 20.73 -0.36 -4.12
C THR A 155 19.41 0.34 -4.45
N LEU A 156 19.32 1.64 -4.21
CA LEU A 156 18.14 2.45 -4.57
C LEU A 156 17.94 2.50 -6.09
N GLY A 157 19.00 2.63 -6.86
CA GLY A 157 18.97 2.55 -8.33
C GLY A 157 18.40 1.21 -8.83
N MET A 158 18.83 0.10 -8.22
CA MET A 158 18.29 -1.22 -8.52
C MET A 158 16.81 -1.36 -8.12
N LYS A 159 16.42 -0.86 -6.94
CA LYS A 159 15.01 -0.83 -6.48
C LYS A 159 14.11 -0.10 -7.49
N ILE A 160 14.52 1.09 -7.93
CA ILE A 160 13.80 1.89 -8.92
C ILE A 160 13.65 1.13 -10.24
N SER A 161 14.73 0.52 -10.72
CA SER A 161 14.71 -0.27 -11.95
C SER A 161 13.75 -1.45 -11.85
N TYR A 162 13.77 -2.18 -10.75
CA TYR A 162 12.88 -3.31 -10.49
C TYR A 162 11.41 -2.88 -10.45
N ILE A 163 11.07 -1.78 -9.74
CA ILE A 163 9.69 -1.28 -9.68
C ILE A 163 9.20 -0.92 -11.09
N ARG A 164 10.00 -0.20 -11.88
CA ARG A 164 9.65 0.18 -13.26
C ARG A 164 9.45 -1.03 -14.17
N GLN A 165 10.24 -2.08 -13.97
CA GLN A 165 10.03 -3.33 -14.69
C GLN A 165 8.67 -3.96 -14.31
N LYS A 166 8.36 -4.04 -13.03
CA LYS A 166 7.07 -4.59 -12.56
C LYS A 166 5.86 -3.79 -13.02
N GLN A 167 5.98 -2.47 -13.16
CA GLN A 167 4.92 -1.64 -13.72
C GLN A 167 4.63 -1.92 -15.20
N LYS A 168 5.63 -2.37 -15.96
CA LYS A 168 5.47 -2.72 -17.40
C LYS A 168 4.85 -4.10 -17.61
N GLU A 169 4.91 -4.99 -16.62
CA GLU A 169 4.39 -6.37 -16.67
C GLU A 169 2.88 -6.45 -16.31
N GLN A 170 2.23 -5.36 -15.93
CA GLN A 170 0.80 -5.27 -15.54
C GLN A 170 -0.06 -4.68 -16.64
#